data_5d3dad472aac484a2f3fd5c61f7683f8
#
_entry.id   5d3dad472aac484a2f3fd5c61f7683f8
#
_cell.length_a   1.000
_cell.length_b   1.000
_cell.length_c   1.000
_cell.angle_alpha   90.00
_cell.angle_beta   90.00
_cell.angle_gamma   90.00
#
_symmetry.space_group_name_H-M   'P 1'
#
loop_
_entity.id
_entity.type
_entity.pdbx_description
1 polymer ?
#
loop_
_entity_poly.entity_id
_entity_poly.type
_entity_poly.pdbx_seq_one_letter_code
_entity_poly.pdbx_strand_id
1 'polypeptide(L)'
;MSKIADLKDRNEDIQTGINIVRKALDCPMKKIAENAGRDGSVIASNIRAQQKSKKSKQIGYDVLKDSYIDMVDGGIIDPTKVTRGALENAASIAAMILTTEALVTEIPEPAKPAAPQMPEY
;
A
#
# COMPACT_ATOMS: atom_id res chain seq x y z
N MET A 1 1.96 -11.92 4.85
CA MET A 1 3.31 -11.34 4.80
C MET A 1 4.44 -12.32 5.18
N SER A 2 4.27 -13.22 6.16
CA SER A 2 5.36 -14.10 6.59
C SER A 2 5.94 -15.01 5.50
N LYS A 3 5.12 -15.56 4.60
CA LYS A 3 5.61 -16.45 3.54
C LYS A 3 6.50 -15.75 2.50
N ILE A 4 6.21 -14.50 2.16
CA ILE A 4 7.05 -13.71 1.22
C ILE A 4 8.35 -13.25 1.89
N ALA A 5 8.33 -13.03 3.21
CA ALA A 5 9.52 -12.65 3.95
C ALA A 5 10.61 -13.75 3.93
N ASP A 6 10.21 -15.00 3.82
CA ASP A 6 11.11 -16.15 3.87
C ASP A 6 11.56 -16.61 2.48
N LEU A 7 10.99 -16.04 1.40
CA LEU A 7 11.39 -16.36 0.03
C LEU A 7 12.81 -15.82 -0.25
N LYS A 8 13.67 -16.72 -0.68
CA LYS A 8 15.02 -16.40 -1.14
C LYS A 8 15.27 -17.14 -2.45
N ASP A 9 15.90 -16.46 -3.37
CA ASP A 9 16.36 -17.04 -4.62
C ASP A 9 17.85 -16.78 -4.81
N ARG A 10 18.53 -17.67 -5.57
CA ARG A 10 19.95 -17.53 -5.90
C ARG A 10 20.18 -16.55 -7.05
N ASN A 11 19.17 -16.35 -7.89
CA ASN A 11 19.19 -15.38 -8.96
C ASN A 11 18.93 -13.98 -8.39
N GLU A 12 19.86 -13.06 -8.62
CA GLU A 12 19.80 -11.69 -8.09
C GLU A 12 18.60 -10.90 -8.62
N ASP A 13 18.22 -11.11 -9.89
CA ASP A 13 17.08 -10.43 -10.49
C ASP A 13 15.76 -10.89 -9.86
N ILE A 14 15.62 -12.21 -9.66
CA ILE A 14 14.45 -12.77 -8.97
C ILE A 14 14.41 -12.27 -7.52
N GLN A 15 15.55 -12.26 -6.84
CA GLN A 15 15.64 -11.74 -5.48
C GLN A 15 15.27 -10.25 -5.40
N THR A 16 15.66 -9.47 -6.39
CA THR A 16 15.28 -8.04 -6.50
C THR A 16 13.78 -7.90 -6.67
N GLY A 17 13.15 -8.69 -7.55
CA GLY A 17 11.69 -8.73 -7.70
C GLY A 17 10.97 -9.07 -6.40
N ILE A 18 11.42 -10.08 -5.68
CA ILE A 18 10.87 -10.45 -4.35
C ILE A 18 10.97 -9.26 -3.37
N ASN A 19 12.09 -8.56 -3.36
CA ASN A 19 12.30 -7.41 -2.47
C ASN A 19 11.40 -6.21 -2.84
N ILE A 20 11.15 -5.98 -4.13
CA ILE A 20 10.22 -4.95 -4.60
C ILE A 20 8.80 -5.25 -4.10
N VAL A 21 8.31 -6.47 -4.31
CA VAL A 21 6.98 -6.89 -3.83
C VAL A 21 6.89 -6.77 -2.30
N ARG A 22 7.92 -7.19 -1.57
CA ARG A 22 7.99 -7.08 -0.11
C ARG A 22 7.85 -5.65 0.38
N LYS A 23 8.50 -4.69 -0.28
CA LYS A 23 8.39 -3.26 0.03
C LYS A 23 7.01 -2.71 -0.33
N ALA A 24 6.46 -3.11 -1.48
CA ALA A 24 5.16 -2.67 -1.94
C ALA A 24 4.01 -3.08 -1.00
N LEU A 25 4.09 -4.26 -0.38
CA LEU A 25 3.08 -4.73 0.56
C LEU A 25 2.97 -3.91 1.85
N ASP A 26 4.00 -3.13 2.19
CA ASP A 26 3.95 -2.20 3.33
C ASP A 26 3.26 -0.87 2.99
N CYS A 27 3.15 -0.52 1.70
CA CYS A 27 2.68 0.79 1.26
C CYS A 27 1.27 1.16 1.76
N PRO A 28 0.25 0.28 1.72
CA PRO A 28 -1.08 0.65 2.17
C PRO A 28 -1.11 1.08 3.64
N MET A 29 -0.46 0.32 4.51
CA MET A 29 -0.39 0.62 5.94
C MET A 29 0.40 1.92 6.21
N LYS A 30 1.54 2.11 5.52
CA LYS A 30 2.31 3.35 5.62
C LYS A 30 1.47 4.55 5.20
N LYS A 31 0.72 4.42 4.11
CA LYS A 31 -0.13 5.49 3.60
C LYS A 31 -1.25 5.87 4.57
N ILE A 32 -1.85 4.89 5.24
CA ILE A 32 -2.85 5.16 6.29
C ILE A 32 -2.22 5.93 7.45
N ALA A 33 -1.02 5.53 7.91
CA ALA A 33 -0.32 6.23 8.99
C ALA A 33 0.10 7.65 8.58
N GLU A 34 0.61 7.84 7.38
CA GLU A 34 0.98 9.15 6.83
C GLU A 34 -0.22 10.09 6.72
N ASN A 35 -1.37 9.61 6.26
CA ASN A 35 -2.60 10.38 6.18
C ASN A 35 -3.08 10.86 7.57
N ALA A 36 -2.68 10.16 8.62
CA ALA A 36 -2.92 10.57 10.01
C ALA A 36 -1.79 11.42 10.61
N GLY A 37 -0.84 11.87 9.79
CA GLY A 37 0.29 12.68 10.25
C GLY A 37 1.36 11.90 11.03
N ARG A 38 1.42 10.58 10.87
CA ARG A 38 2.40 9.71 11.53
C ARG A 38 3.42 9.18 10.53
N ASP A 39 4.65 8.90 11.00
CA ASP A 39 5.67 8.25 10.17
C ASP A 39 5.30 6.77 9.94
N GLY A 40 4.90 6.46 8.70
CA GLY A 40 4.51 5.11 8.31
C GLY A 40 5.61 4.07 8.45
N SER A 41 6.88 4.46 8.35
CA SER A 41 8.02 3.55 8.48
C SER A 41 8.28 3.17 9.93
N VAL A 42 8.13 4.13 10.84
CA VAL A 42 8.22 3.90 12.29
C VAL A 42 7.10 2.99 12.75
N ILE A 43 5.85 3.27 12.32
CA ILE A 43 4.69 2.44 12.63
C ILE A 43 4.89 1.00 12.13
N ALA A 44 5.35 0.82 10.89
CA ALA A 44 5.63 -0.51 10.33
C ALA A 44 6.65 -1.30 11.15
N SER A 45 7.73 -0.63 11.55
CA SER A 45 8.78 -1.24 12.37
C SER A 45 8.24 -1.68 13.74
N ASN A 46 7.48 -0.82 14.39
CA ASN A 46 6.89 -1.09 15.71
C ASN A 46 5.88 -2.24 15.66
N ILE A 47 5.01 -2.29 14.62
CA ILE A 47 4.08 -3.42 14.43
C ILE A 47 4.86 -4.73 14.33
N ARG A 48 5.93 -4.79 13.51
CA ARG A 48 6.74 -5.99 13.34
C ARG A 48 7.42 -6.41 14.66
N ALA A 49 7.91 -5.45 15.42
CA ALA A 49 8.52 -5.72 16.74
C ALA A 49 7.50 -6.31 17.71
N GLN A 50 6.32 -5.72 17.79
CA GLN A 50 5.25 -6.21 18.68
C GLN A 50 4.69 -7.56 18.25
N GLN A 51 4.50 -7.81 16.94
CA GLN A 51 4.08 -9.10 16.42
C GLN A 51 5.07 -10.22 16.76
N LYS A 52 6.37 -9.92 16.72
CA LYS A 52 7.42 -10.88 17.14
C LYS A 52 7.39 -11.12 18.64
N SER A 53 7.29 -10.07 19.45
CA SER A 53 7.29 -10.15 20.91
C SER A 53 6.08 -10.93 21.44
N LYS A 54 4.89 -10.60 20.95
CA LYS A 54 3.63 -11.23 21.40
C LYS A 54 3.29 -12.51 20.63
N LYS A 55 4.10 -12.92 19.64
CA LYS A 55 3.85 -14.06 18.74
C LYS A 55 2.47 -14.03 18.08
N SER A 56 1.86 -12.85 17.94
CA SER A 56 0.55 -12.64 17.32
C SER A 56 0.70 -11.84 16.02
N LYS A 57 0.09 -12.34 14.95
CA LYS A 57 0.03 -11.66 13.65
C LYS A 57 -1.13 -10.66 13.55
N GLN A 58 -1.98 -10.63 14.55
CA GLN A 58 -3.20 -9.81 14.58
C GLN A 58 -2.95 -8.40 15.08
N ILE A 59 -1.75 -8.11 15.62
CA ILE A 59 -1.40 -6.79 16.10
C ILE A 59 -1.20 -5.84 14.94
N GLY A 60 -1.90 -4.73 15.00
CA GLY A 60 -1.81 -3.61 14.10
C GLY A 60 -1.84 -2.28 14.84
N TYR A 61 -1.91 -1.20 14.09
CA TYR A 61 -1.96 0.16 14.61
C TYR A 61 -3.35 0.77 14.33
N ASP A 62 -4.06 1.13 15.38
CA ASP A 62 -5.32 1.88 15.31
C ASP A 62 -5.00 3.36 15.22
N VAL A 63 -5.22 3.93 14.05
CA VAL A 63 -4.95 5.33 13.74
C VAL A 63 -5.82 6.30 14.55
N LEU A 64 -7.06 5.90 14.83
CA LEU A 64 -8.00 6.75 15.58
C LEU A 64 -7.65 6.85 17.06
N LYS A 65 -7.16 5.74 17.64
CA LYS A 65 -6.78 5.67 19.06
C LYS A 65 -5.29 5.92 19.29
N ASP A 66 -4.51 6.11 18.23
CA ASP A 66 -3.04 6.25 18.28
C ASP A 66 -2.38 5.13 19.11
N SER A 67 -2.79 3.88 18.91
CA SER A 67 -2.38 2.77 19.75
C SER A 67 -2.22 1.46 18.97
N TYR A 68 -1.37 0.57 19.50
CA TYR A 68 -1.17 -0.78 18.95
C TYR A 68 -2.10 -1.76 19.63
N ILE A 69 -3.03 -2.31 18.88
CA ILE A 69 -4.07 -3.21 19.37
C ILE A 69 -4.11 -4.51 18.58
N ASP A 70 -4.82 -5.50 19.09
CA ASP A 70 -5.26 -6.63 18.29
C ASP A 70 -6.39 -6.14 17.36
N MET A 71 -6.17 -6.23 16.05
CA MET A 71 -7.09 -5.68 15.05
C MET A 71 -8.40 -6.48 14.96
N VAL A 72 -8.34 -7.78 15.28
CA VAL A 72 -9.53 -8.63 15.28
C VAL A 72 -10.43 -8.30 16.46
N ASP A 73 -9.84 -8.17 17.65
CA ASP A 73 -10.57 -7.78 18.87
C ASP A 73 -11.10 -6.35 18.76
N GLY A 74 -10.36 -5.48 18.08
CA GLY A 74 -10.77 -4.11 17.79
C GLY A 74 -11.83 -3.97 16.70
N GLY A 75 -12.19 -5.06 16.01
CA GLY A 75 -13.16 -5.05 14.90
C GLY A 75 -12.65 -4.35 13.64
N ILE A 76 -11.33 -4.11 13.53
CA ILE A 76 -10.70 -3.45 12.39
C ILE A 76 -10.14 -4.52 11.45
N ILE A 77 -11.01 -5.04 10.60
CA ILE A 77 -10.68 -6.13 9.68
C ILE A 77 -11.24 -5.84 8.29
N ASP A 78 -10.49 -6.25 7.27
CA ASP A 78 -10.93 -6.22 5.88
C ASP A 78 -11.38 -7.61 5.40
N PRO A 79 -12.42 -7.71 4.57
CA PRO A 79 -12.79 -8.97 3.93
C PRO A 79 -11.65 -9.50 3.06
N THR A 80 -11.28 -10.76 3.25
CA THR A 80 -10.18 -11.39 2.50
C THR A 80 -10.37 -11.31 0.97
N LYS A 81 -11.61 -11.37 0.48
CA LYS A 81 -11.92 -11.23 -0.94
C LYS A 81 -11.49 -9.88 -1.50
N VAL A 82 -11.68 -8.80 -0.73
CA VAL A 82 -11.33 -7.43 -1.14
C VAL A 82 -9.81 -7.27 -1.20
N THR A 83 -9.11 -7.65 -0.13
CA THR A 83 -7.65 -7.51 -0.05
C THR A 83 -6.92 -8.40 -1.06
N ARG A 84 -7.43 -9.62 -1.29
CA ARG A 84 -6.91 -10.52 -2.30
C ARG A 84 -7.13 -9.95 -3.70
N GLY A 85 -8.34 -9.50 -4.04
CA GLY A 85 -8.65 -8.93 -5.36
C GLY A 85 -7.82 -7.68 -5.65
N ALA A 86 -7.62 -6.80 -4.67
CA ALA A 86 -6.76 -5.64 -4.80
C ALA A 86 -5.32 -6.03 -5.15
N LEU A 87 -4.76 -7.04 -4.48
CA LEU A 87 -3.40 -7.52 -4.74
C LEU A 87 -3.28 -8.19 -6.12
N GLU A 88 -4.23 -9.03 -6.51
CA GLU A 88 -4.26 -9.70 -7.81
C GLU A 88 -4.33 -8.69 -8.95
N ASN A 89 -5.19 -7.69 -8.85
CA ASN A 89 -5.33 -6.63 -9.85
C ASN A 89 -4.06 -5.77 -9.93
N ALA A 90 -3.50 -5.36 -8.80
CA ALA A 90 -2.26 -4.59 -8.76
C ALA A 90 -1.09 -5.35 -9.40
N ALA A 91 -0.96 -6.64 -9.11
CA ALA A 91 0.08 -7.50 -9.70
C ALA A 91 -0.10 -7.65 -11.21
N SER A 92 -1.34 -7.81 -11.69
CA SER A 92 -1.65 -7.91 -13.12
C SER A 92 -1.28 -6.63 -13.88
N ILE A 93 -1.63 -5.46 -13.35
CA ILE A 93 -1.28 -4.18 -13.97
C ILE A 93 0.23 -3.95 -13.96
N ALA A 94 0.89 -4.25 -12.83
CA ALA A 94 2.34 -4.11 -12.74
C ALA A 94 3.07 -5.01 -13.75
N ALA A 95 2.63 -6.27 -13.91
CA ALA A 95 3.18 -7.19 -14.89
C ALA A 95 2.99 -6.67 -16.34
N MET A 96 1.81 -6.11 -16.63
CA MET A 96 1.50 -5.55 -17.94
C MET A 96 2.42 -4.35 -18.26
N ILE A 97 2.60 -3.43 -17.29
CA ILE A 97 3.50 -2.27 -17.45
C ILE A 97 4.94 -2.72 -17.68
N LEU A 98 5.42 -3.70 -16.92
CA LEU A 98 6.78 -4.21 -17.03
C LEU A 98 7.07 -4.90 -18.36
N THR A 99 6.05 -5.40 -19.06
CA THR A 99 6.20 -6.08 -20.35
C THR A 99 5.93 -5.17 -21.54
N THR A 100 5.55 -3.90 -21.33
CA THR A 100 5.33 -2.91 -22.42
C THR A 100 6.61 -2.16 -22.74
N GLU A 101 6.86 -1.92 -24.03
CA GLU A 101 8.00 -1.13 -24.51
C GLU A 101 7.70 0.36 -24.61
N ALA A 102 6.41 0.72 -24.81
CA ALA A 102 5.99 2.11 -24.97
C ALA A 102 4.59 2.35 -24.37
N LEU A 103 4.38 3.54 -23.87
CA LEU A 103 3.09 4.06 -23.43
C LEU A 103 2.68 5.23 -24.31
N VAL A 104 1.45 5.18 -24.84
CA VAL A 104 0.86 6.31 -25.57
C VAL A 104 -0.25 6.90 -24.71
N THR A 105 -0.11 8.17 -24.35
CA THR A 105 -1.08 8.90 -23.55
C THR A 105 -1.42 10.22 -24.19
N GLU A 106 -2.60 10.75 -23.90
CA GLU A 106 -2.97 12.11 -24.27
C GLU A 106 -2.21 13.13 -23.40
N ILE A 107 -1.74 14.21 -24.03
CA ILE A 107 -1.18 15.34 -23.29
C ILE A 107 -2.37 16.15 -22.73
N PRO A 108 -2.46 16.37 -21.39
CA PRO A 108 -3.53 17.17 -20.83
C PRO A 108 -3.53 18.58 -21.45
N GLU A 109 -4.65 18.97 -22.06
CA GLU A 109 -4.80 20.36 -22.52
C GLU A 109 -4.77 21.30 -21.31
N PRO A 110 -4.06 22.46 -21.42
CA PRO A 110 -4.13 23.48 -20.40
C PRO A 110 -5.58 23.94 -20.22
N ALA A 111 -6.03 24.01 -18.98
CA ALA A 111 -7.39 24.46 -18.66
C ALA A 111 -7.66 25.82 -19.34
N LYS A 112 -8.65 25.85 -20.24
CA LYS A 112 -9.08 27.12 -20.85
C LYS A 112 -9.49 28.07 -19.74
N PRO A 113 -9.04 29.34 -19.75
CA PRO A 113 -9.51 30.33 -18.81
C PRO A 113 -11.05 30.38 -18.84
N ALA A 114 -11.69 30.30 -17.70
CA ALA A 114 -13.12 30.44 -17.61
C ALA A 114 -13.50 31.79 -18.24
N ALA A 115 -14.40 31.77 -19.24
CA ALA A 115 -14.92 33.00 -19.84
C ALA A 115 -15.55 33.85 -18.71
N PRO A 116 -15.32 35.17 -18.71
CA PRO A 116 -15.95 36.07 -17.74
C PRO A 116 -17.47 35.90 -17.82
N GLN A 117 -18.12 35.57 -16.72
CA GLN A 117 -19.57 35.59 -16.63
C GLN A 117 -20.02 37.02 -16.85
N MET A 118 -20.77 37.29 -17.93
CA MET A 118 -21.46 38.57 -18.09
C MET A 118 -22.49 38.70 -16.98
N PRO A 119 -22.55 39.88 -16.27
CA PRO A 119 -23.62 40.11 -15.35
C PRO A 119 -24.95 40.23 -16.12
N GLU A 120 -25.93 39.44 -15.73
CA GLU A 120 -27.31 39.62 -16.17
C GLU A 120 -27.84 40.92 -15.57
N TYR A 121 -28.23 41.85 -16.42
CA TYR A 121 -29.00 43.06 -16.04
C TYR A 121 -30.49 42.75 -16.15
#